data_450029a783f46bfe720d83e014be3c5a
#
_entry.id   450029a783f46bfe720d83e014be3c5a
#
_cell.length_a   1.000
_cell.length_b   1.000
_cell.length_c   1.000
_cell.angle_alpha   90.00
_cell.angle_beta   90.00
_cell.angle_gamma   90.00
#
_symmetry.space_group_name_H-M   'P 1'
#
loop_
_entity.id
_entity.type
_entity.pdbx_description
1 polymer ?
#
loop_
_entity_poly.entity_id
_entity_poly.type
_entity_poly.pdbx_seq_one_letter_code
_entity_poly.pdbx_strand_id
1 'polypeptide(L)'
;MIKLKDLLLEKKLRVFDFDDTLVKSNSKVYVNNKGAKTTLSPGQFAVYKKKSGDVFDFSDFDKVIQPKQIKSMFNVFRNIYKASGSRRLTVLTARVAYKPIRKFLKDSGYSDVFVVALGDSNPKKKSDWIQSQIEKGYDDILFLDDSPKNVNAVKKLKQKYPDIKMDA
;
A
#
# COMPACT_ATOMS: atom_id res chain seq x y z
N MET A 1 -8.00 33.99 -14.95
CA MET A 1 -9.31 33.34 -15.25
C MET A 1 -9.07 31.84 -15.34
N ILE A 2 -9.54 31.06 -14.35
CA ILE A 2 -9.43 29.60 -14.36
C ILE A 2 -10.33 29.10 -15.48
N LYS A 3 -9.76 28.43 -16.47
CA LYS A 3 -10.55 27.85 -17.57
C LYS A 3 -11.37 26.68 -17.01
N LEU A 4 -12.62 26.57 -17.43
CA LEU A 4 -13.54 25.48 -17.03
C LEU A 4 -12.91 24.08 -17.27
N LYS A 5 -12.01 23.95 -18.26
CA LYS A 5 -11.18 22.76 -18.51
C LYS A 5 -10.30 22.34 -17.33
N ASP A 6 -9.86 23.30 -16.50
CA ASP A 6 -9.00 23.01 -15.34
C ASP A 6 -9.80 22.48 -14.15
N LEU A 7 -11.12 22.70 -14.16
CA LEU A 7 -12.07 22.14 -13.17
C LEU A 7 -12.49 20.69 -13.50
N LEU A 8 -12.29 20.26 -14.75
CA LEU A 8 -12.60 18.90 -15.23
C LEU A 8 -11.35 18.02 -15.33
N LEU A 9 -10.24 18.42 -14.69
CA LEU A 9 -9.03 17.58 -14.67
C LEU A 9 -9.32 16.29 -13.91
N GLU A 10 -9.16 15.17 -14.61
CA GLU A 10 -9.11 13.83 -14.01
C GLU A 10 -8.33 13.87 -12.68
N LYS A 11 -8.99 13.52 -11.61
CA LYS A 11 -8.33 13.40 -10.32
C LYS A 11 -7.61 12.07 -10.25
N LYS A 12 -6.34 12.11 -10.60
CA LYS A 12 -5.46 10.93 -10.60
C LYS A 12 -5.00 10.61 -9.20
N LEU A 13 -5.07 9.33 -8.84
CA LEU A 13 -4.51 8.77 -7.61
C LEU A 13 -3.62 7.58 -7.96
N ARG A 14 -2.40 7.60 -7.45
CA ARG A 14 -1.39 6.54 -7.64
C ARG A 14 -1.04 5.97 -6.28
N VAL A 15 -1.44 4.74 -6.06
CA VAL A 15 -1.34 4.07 -4.75
C VAL A 15 -0.40 2.89 -4.85
N PHE A 16 0.60 2.89 -3.98
CA PHE A 16 1.56 1.80 -3.86
C PHE A 16 1.45 1.17 -2.48
N ASP A 17 1.41 -0.14 -2.44
CA ASP A 17 1.76 -0.86 -1.22
C ASP A 17 3.26 -0.69 -0.92
N PHE A 18 3.68 -0.98 0.30
CA PHE A 18 5.06 -0.82 0.73
C PHE A 18 5.84 -2.14 0.72
N ASP A 19 5.40 -3.11 1.54
CA ASP A 19 6.12 -4.37 1.74
C ASP A 19 5.95 -5.30 0.54
N ASP A 20 7.07 -5.81 0.02
CA ASP A 20 7.14 -6.66 -1.18
C ASP A 20 6.62 -6.00 -2.46
N THR A 21 6.22 -4.73 -2.42
CA THR A 21 5.86 -3.91 -3.59
C THR A 21 6.94 -2.87 -3.88
N LEU A 22 7.09 -1.85 -3.04
CA LEU A 22 8.17 -0.85 -3.18
C LEU A 22 9.48 -1.32 -2.60
N VAL A 23 9.43 -2.04 -1.48
CA VAL A 23 10.58 -2.40 -0.67
C VAL A 23 10.45 -3.83 -0.18
N LYS A 24 11.54 -4.57 -0.31
CA LYS A 24 11.72 -5.84 0.38
C LYS A 24 12.45 -5.57 1.70
N SER A 25 11.80 -5.85 2.82
CA SER A 25 12.38 -5.71 4.16
C SER A 25 12.65 -7.08 4.78
N ASN A 26 13.50 -7.12 5.81
CA ASN A 26 13.72 -8.33 6.59
C ASN A 26 12.77 -8.44 7.79
N SER A 27 11.71 -7.63 7.84
CA SER A 27 10.67 -7.75 8.86
C SER A 27 9.99 -9.11 8.82
N LYS A 28 9.75 -9.68 9.99
CA LYS A 28 9.15 -11.01 10.16
C LYS A 28 7.88 -10.91 10.98
N VAL A 29 6.95 -11.84 10.71
CA VAL A 29 5.82 -12.12 11.58
C VAL A 29 6.19 -13.34 12.43
N TYR A 30 6.13 -13.20 13.73
CA TYR A 30 6.36 -14.32 14.63
C TYR A 30 5.02 -14.90 15.07
N VAL A 31 4.88 -16.21 14.90
CA VAL A 31 3.67 -16.93 15.28
C VAL A 31 3.99 -17.84 16.44
N ASN A 32 3.24 -17.73 17.52
CA ASN A 32 3.31 -18.64 18.66
C ASN A 32 1.99 -19.41 18.77
N ASN A 33 2.10 -20.71 18.71
CA ASN A 33 0.96 -21.61 18.94
C ASN A 33 1.30 -22.59 20.05
N LYS A 34 0.74 -22.36 21.24
CA LYS A 34 0.95 -23.22 22.43
C LYS A 34 2.45 -23.53 22.71
N GLY A 35 3.30 -22.53 22.54
CA GLY A 35 4.75 -22.66 22.76
C GLY A 35 5.57 -23.02 21.50
N ALA A 36 4.94 -23.52 20.44
CA ALA A 36 5.61 -23.71 19.16
C ALA A 36 5.75 -22.36 18.44
N LYS A 37 6.99 -21.97 18.12
CA LYS A 37 7.30 -20.70 17.45
C LYS A 37 7.60 -20.92 15.97
N THR A 38 6.96 -20.13 15.11
CA THR A 38 7.21 -20.12 13.67
C THR A 38 7.46 -18.68 13.22
N THR A 39 8.39 -18.49 12.29
CA THR A 39 8.71 -17.19 11.71
C THR A 39 8.31 -17.15 10.26
N LEU A 40 7.55 -16.14 9.86
CA LEU A 40 7.05 -15.96 8.50
C LEU A 40 7.58 -14.66 7.90
N SER A 41 7.94 -14.69 6.63
CA SER A 41 8.10 -13.47 5.85
C SER A 41 6.73 -12.82 5.57
N PRO A 42 6.67 -11.53 5.16
CA PRO A 42 5.42 -10.90 4.77
C PRO A 42 4.65 -11.69 3.71
N GLY A 43 5.34 -12.16 2.67
CA GLY A 43 4.72 -12.98 1.62
C GLY A 43 4.20 -14.34 2.13
N GLN A 44 4.93 -14.99 3.05
CA GLN A 44 4.46 -16.23 3.69
C GLN A 44 3.24 -15.97 4.58
N PHE A 45 3.23 -14.84 5.31
CA PHE A 45 2.09 -14.46 6.12
C PHE A 45 0.84 -14.18 5.28
N ALA A 46 0.98 -13.55 4.12
CA ALA A 46 -0.14 -13.25 3.22
C ALA A 46 -0.93 -14.48 2.78
N VAL A 47 -0.28 -15.64 2.72
CA VAL A 47 -0.89 -16.94 2.34
C VAL A 47 -1.06 -17.89 3.52
N TYR A 48 -0.63 -17.49 4.72
CA TYR A 48 -0.70 -18.32 5.92
C TYR A 48 -2.15 -18.58 6.34
N LYS A 49 -2.47 -19.83 6.59
CA LYS A 49 -3.77 -20.23 7.13
C LYS A 49 -3.69 -20.25 8.65
N LYS A 50 -4.33 -19.27 9.27
CA LYS A 50 -4.41 -19.16 10.73
C LYS A 50 -4.96 -20.45 11.34
N LYS A 51 -4.25 -20.97 12.33
CA LYS A 51 -4.66 -22.13 13.13
C LYS A 51 -5.24 -21.67 14.44
N SER A 52 -6.07 -22.53 15.05
CA SER A 52 -6.57 -22.26 16.40
C SER A 52 -5.42 -22.17 17.40
N GLY A 53 -5.41 -21.11 18.21
CA GLY A 53 -4.35 -20.84 19.18
C GLY A 53 -3.14 -20.05 18.65
N ASP A 54 -3.12 -19.65 17.37
CA ASP A 54 -2.07 -18.78 16.85
C ASP A 54 -2.14 -17.39 17.46
N VAL A 55 -1.02 -16.96 18.01
CA VAL A 55 -0.78 -15.60 18.47
C VAL A 55 0.32 -14.99 17.60
N PHE A 56 0.03 -13.85 16.99
CA PHE A 56 0.94 -13.17 16.08
C PHE A 56 1.64 -12.00 16.76
N ASP A 57 2.94 -11.87 16.50
CA ASP A 57 3.75 -10.73 16.89
C ASP A 57 4.28 -10.05 15.61
N PHE A 58 3.93 -8.77 15.46
CA PHE A 58 4.28 -7.90 14.33
C PHE A 58 5.29 -6.82 14.73
N SER A 59 6.00 -6.97 15.83
CA SER A 59 6.91 -5.94 16.37
C SER A 59 8.01 -5.51 15.39
N ASP A 60 8.45 -6.38 14.48
CA ASP A 60 9.40 -6.02 13.43
C ASP A 60 8.85 -4.95 12.48
N PHE A 61 7.53 -4.81 12.38
CA PHE A 61 6.88 -3.83 11.50
C PHE A 61 6.79 -2.43 12.12
N ASP A 62 7.20 -2.27 13.37
CA ASP A 62 7.43 -0.97 14.00
C ASP A 62 8.70 -0.28 13.45
N LYS A 63 9.46 -0.98 12.62
CA LYS A 63 10.67 -0.50 11.95
C LYS A 63 10.68 -0.92 10.48
N VAL A 64 11.56 -0.32 9.69
CA VAL A 64 11.90 -0.81 8.34
C VAL A 64 13.29 -1.44 8.42
N ILE A 65 13.33 -2.77 8.46
CA ILE A 65 14.55 -3.53 8.74
C ILE A 65 15.26 -3.87 7.42
N GLN A 66 16.49 -3.40 7.26
CA GLN A 66 17.36 -3.67 6.10
C GLN A 66 16.61 -3.55 4.75
N PRO A 67 16.01 -2.41 4.45
CA PRO A 67 15.16 -2.26 3.28
C PRO A 67 15.99 -2.33 1.99
N LYS A 68 15.46 -3.07 1.02
CA LYS A 68 15.98 -3.08 -0.37
C LYS A 68 14.87 -2.65 -1.31
N GLN A 69 15.10 -1.60 -2.08
CA GLN A 69 14.16 -1.14 -3.09
C GLN A 69 13.93 -2.22 -4.15
N ILE A 70 12.68 -2.49 -4.49
CA ILE A 70 12.30 -3.32 -5.64
C ILE A 70 12.40 -2.44 -6.86
N LYS A 71 13.51 -2.55 -7.60
CA LYS A 71 13.92 -1.59 -8.64
C LYS A 71 12.83 -1.29 -9.66
N SER A 72 12.12 -2.30 -10.15
CA SER A 72 11.05 -2.13 -11.14
C SER A 72 9.94 -1.21 -10.62
N MET A 73 9.38 -1.53 -9.46
CA MET A 73 8.28 -0.77 -8.83
C MET A 73 8.75 0.60 -8.33
N PHE A 74 9.94 0.67 -7.75
CA PHE A 74 10.49 1.94 -7.29
C PHE A 74 10.81 2.90 -8.45
N ASN A 75 11.14 2.39 -9.64
CA ASN A 75 11.28 3.20 -10.84
C ASN A 75 9.94 3.78 -11.31
N VAL A 76 8.85 2.99 -11.27
CA VAL A 76 7.50 3.50 -11.56
C VAL A 76 7.12 4.61 -10.58
N PHE A 77 7.30 4.37 -9.28
CA PHE A 77 7.08 5.36 -8.22
C PHE A 77 7.86 6.66 -8.48
N ARG A 78 9.16 6.55 -8.76
CA ARG A 78 10.04 7.69 -9.05
C ARG A 78 9.60 8.47 -10.28
N ASN A 79 9.20 7.79 -11.36
CA ASN A 79 8.74 8.43 -12.58
C ASN A 79 7.44 9.21 -12.35
N ILE A 80 6.50 8.65 -11.60
CA ILE A 80 5.28 9.34 -11.21
C ILE A 80 5.60 10.57 -10.36
N TYR A 81 6.49 10.43 -9.38
CA TYR A 81 6.92 11.55 -8.54
C TYR A 81 7.58 12.68 -9.35
N LYS A 82 8.45 12.34 -10.29
CA LYS A 82 9.09 13.32 -11.19
C LYS A 82 8.07 14.05 -12.07
N ALA A 83 7.05 13.36 -12.55
CA ALA A 83 6.05 13.91 -13.46
C ALA A 83 5.02 14.81 -12.75
N SER A 84 4.62 14.47 -11.52
CA SER A 84 3.49 15.12 -10.85
C SER A 84 3.74 15.51 -9.38
N GLY A 85 4.94 15.27 -8.85
CA GLY A 85 5.24 15.44 -7.43
C GLY A 85 4.46 14.45 -6.55
N SER A 86 4.33 14.82 -5.28
CA SER A 86 3.67 13.97 -4.28
C SER A 86 2.15 14.03 -4.31
N ARG A 87 1.55 15.04 -4.91
CA ARG A 87 0.10 15.33 -4.80
C ARG A 87 -0.83 14.17 -5.20
N ARG A 88 -0.36 13.26 -6.05
CA ARG A 88 -1.13 12.14 -6.59
C ARG A 88 -0.62 10.79 -6.12
N LEU A 89 0.36 10.80 -5.23
CA LEU A 89 1.11 9.62 -4.85
C LEU A 89 0.87 9.30 -3.37
N THR A 90 0.46 8.08 -3.09
CA THR A 90 0.20 7.60 -1.73
C THR A 90 0.83 6.23 -1.55
N VAL A 91 1.47 6.02 -0.41
CA VAL A 91 1.84 4.68 0.06
C VAL A 91 0.77 4.20 1.03
N LEU A 92 0.11 3.09 0.69
CA LEU A 92 -0.98 2.49 1.46
C LEU A 92 -0.55 1.13 1.99
N THR A 93 -0.33 1.03 3.28
CA THR A 93 0.22 -0.16 3.92
C THR A 93 -0.73 -0.78 4.94
N ALA A 94 -0.63 -2.10 5.12
CA ALA A 94 -1.30 -2.83 6.19
C ALA A 94 -0.63 -2.63 7.56
N ARG A 95 0.59 -2.07 7.62
CA ARG A 95 1.28 -1.80 8.88
C ARG A 95 0.46 -0.88 9.78
N VAL A 96 0.67 -0.98 11.09
CA VAL A 96 0.13 -0.04 12.08
C VAL A 96 0.92 1.26 12.09
N ALA A 97 2.26 1.18 12.02
CA ALA A 97 3.15 2.32 12.14
C ALA A 97 3.50 2.92 10.77
N TYR A 98 3.08 4.17 10.52
CA TYR A 98 3.45 4.90 9.29
C TYR A 98 4.81 5.61 9.39
N LYS A 99 5.25 5.97 10.60
CA LYS A 99 6.47 6.76 10.83
C LYS A 99 7.75 6.14 10.25
N PRO A 100 8.01 4.81 10.39
CA PRO A 100 9.18 4.17 9.82
C PRO A 100 9.21 4.25 8.29
N ILE A 101 8.04 4.13 7.64
CA ILE A 101 7.92 4.25 6.19
C ILE A 101 8.18 5.70 5.76
N ARG A 102 7.59 6.67 6.46
CA ARG A 102 7.87 8.09 6.18
C ARG A 102 9.35 8.42 6.34
N LYS A 103 10.01 7.88 7.36
CA LYS A 103 11.46 8.05 7.53
C LYS A 103 12.23 7.46 6.36
N PHE A 104 11.92 6.24 5.93
CA PHE A 104 12.54 5.61 4.78
C PHE A 104 12.37 6.45 3.50
N LEU A 105 11.16 6.94 3.24
CA LEU A 105 10.86 7.78 2.07
C LEU A 105 11.63 9.11 2.15
N LYS A 106 11.67 9.74 3.32
CA LYS A 106 12.44 10.97 3.55
C LYS A 106 13.94 10.75 3.27
N ASP A 107 14.51 9.69 3.80
CA ASP A 107 15.93 9.34 3.61
C ASP A 107 16.22 8.99 2.13
N SER A 108 15.21 8.59 1.38
CA SER A 108 15.26 8.32 -0.07
C SER A 108 14.97 9.56 -0.95
N GLY A 109 14.68 10.73 -0.36
CA GLY A 109 14.40 11.97 -1.08
C GLY A 109 12.93 12.27 -1.37
N TYR A 110 11.99 11.57 -0.71
CA TYR A 110 10.53 11.66 -0.94
C TYR A 110 9.77 12.02 0.35
N SER A 111 10.19 13.10 1.01
CA SER A 111 9.68 13.50 2.35
C SER A 111 8.22 13.94 2.37
N ASP A 112 7.67 14.33 1.24
CA ASP A 112 6.32 14.88 1.07
C ASP A 112 5.29 13.85 0.56
N VAL A 113 5.70 12.60 0.34
CA VAL A 113 4.77 11.53 -0.05
C VAL A 113 3.89 11.12 1.12
N PHE A 114 2.60 11.05 0.87
CA PHE A 114 1.61 10.67 1.87
C PHE A 114 1.66 9.16 2.16
N VAL A 115 1.65 8.80 3.44
CA VAL A 115 1.66 7.40 3.90
C VAL A 115 0.43 7.16 4.75
N VAL A 116 -0.34 6.16 4.38
CA VAL A 116 -1.53 5.68 5.11
C VAL A 116 -1.27 4.29 5.66
N ALA A 117 -1.26 4.16 6.97
CA ALA A 117 -1.11 2.88 7.67
C ALA A 117 -2.50 2.44 8.17
N LEU A 118 -2.99 1.32 7.66
CA LEU A 118 -4.34 0.82 7.96
C LEU A 118 -4.40 0.00 9.26
N GLY A 119 -3.26 -0.57 9.67
CA GLY A 119 -3.18 -1.43 10.86
C GLY A 119 -3.92 -2.75 10.74
N ASP A 120 -4.21 -3.19 9.52
CA ASP A 120 -4.97 -4.39 9.24
C ASP A 120 -4.58 -4.96 7.86
N SER A 121 -4.35 -6.26 7.80
CA SER A 121 -4.01 -6.98 6.56
C SER A 121 -5.23 -7.47 5.78
N ASN A 122 -6.46 -7.23 6.26
CA ASN A 122 -7.67 -7.60 5.54
C ASN A 122 -7.76 -6.81 4.21
N PRO A 123 -7.82 -7.49 3.04
CA PRO A 123 -7.91 -6.84 1.73
C PRO A 123 -9.04 -5.82 1.61
N LYS A 124 -10.13 -6.04 2.35
CA LYS A 124 -11.25 -5.10 2.40
C LYS A 124 -10.84 -3.71 2.89
N LYS A 125 -9.87 -3.61 3.81
CA LYS A 125 -9.42 -2.30 4.33
C LYS A 125 -8.78 -1.43 3.25
N LYS A 126 -7.94 -2.03 2.39
CA LYS A 126 -7.37 -1.31 1.24
C LYS A 126 -8.44 -0.91 0.25
N SER A 127 -9.35 -1.83 -0.08
CA SER A 127 -10.49 -1.56 -0.96
C SER A 127 -11.39 -0.45 -0.41
N ASP A 128 -11.74 -0.46 0.87
CA ASP A 128 -12.58 0.56 1.52
C ASP A 128 -11.88 1.93 1.48
N TRP A 129 -10.57 1.98 1.70
CA TRP A 129 -9.81 3.22 1.59
C TRP A 129 -9.83 3.78 0.16
N ILE A 130 -9.59 2.94 -0.86
CA ILE A 130 -9.67 3.33 -2.28
C ILE A 130 -11.09 3.81 -2.60
N GLN A 131 -12.12 3.11 -2.15
CA GLN A 131 -13.52 3.54 -2.33
C GLN A 131 -13.75 4.94 -1.77
N SER A 132 -13.24 5.23 -0.57
CA SER A 132 -13.36 6.55 0.03
C SER A 132 -12.71 7.66 -0.80
N GLN A 133 -11.63 7.35 -1.54
CA GLN A 133 -11.00 8.29 -2.45
C GLN A 133 -11.83 8.51 -3.71
N ILE A 134 -12.44 7.46 -4.26
CA ILE A 134 -13.40 7.57 -5.38
C ILE A 134 -14.56 8.49 -4.99
N GLU A 135 -15.11 8.31 -3.80
CA GLU A 135 -16.20 9.13 -3.26
C GLU A 135 -15.80 10.61 -3.04
N LYS A 136 -14.50 10.89 -2.87
CA LYS A 136 -13.93 12.24 -2.86
C LYS A 136 -13.66 12.81 -4.26
N GLY A 137 -13.97 12.05 -5.31
CA GLY A 137 -13.89 12.49 -6.69
C GLY A 137 -12.62 12.09 -7.44
N TYR A 138 -11.83 11.15 -6.92
CA TYR A 138 -10.75 10.53 -7.71
C TYR A 138 -11.37 9.57 -8.74
N ASP A 139 -11.02 9.72 -10.01
CA ASP A 139 -11.62 9.01 -11.13
C ASP A 139 -10.61 8.29 -12.05
N ASP A 140 -9.30 8.48 -11.81
CA ASP A 140 -8.21 7.75 -12.47
C ASP A 140 -7.28 7.18 -11.39
N ILE A 141 -7.40 5.88 -11.13
CA ILE A 141 -6.71 5.20 -10.03
C ILE A 141 -5.78 4.12 -10.58
N LEU A 142 -4.51 4.18 -10.17
CA LEU A 142 -3.55 3.10 -10.30
C LEU A 142 -3.25 2.56 -8.90
N PHE A 143 -3.45 1.27 -8.70
CA PHE A 143 -3.16 0.57 -7.44
C PHE A 143 -2.16 -0.55 -7.69
N LEU A 144 -1.02 -0.51 -7.03
CA LEU A 144 0.06 -1.48 -7.16
C LEU A 144 0.33 -2.15 -5.81
N ASP A 145 0.17 -3.46 -5.78
CA ASP A 145 0.27 -4.31 -4.59
C ASP A 145 0.70 -5.71 -5.02
N ASP A 146 1.59 -6.36 -4.27
CA ASP A 146 2.06 -7.70 -4.56
C ASP A 146 1.07 -8.79 -4.19
N SER A 147 0.08 -8.47 -3.33
CA SER A 147 -0.94 -9.42 -2.88
C SER A 147 -2.10 -9.53 -3.87
N PRO A 148 -2.31 -10.69 -4.53
CA PRO A 148 -3.46 -10.90 -5.40
C PRO A 148 -4.81 -10.68 -4.70
N LYS A 149 -4.89 -10.93 -3.39
CA LYS A 149 -6.11 -10.71 -2.60
C LYS A 149 -6.45 -9.21 -2.53
N ASN A 150 -5.44 -8.36 -2.29
CA ASN A 150 -5.61 -6.91 -2.26
C ASN A 150 -6.00 -6.38 -3.64
N VAL A 151 -5.28 -6.78 -4.68
CA VAL A 151 -5.54 -6.41 -6.07
C VAL A 151 -6.98 -6.80 -6.47
N ASN A 152 -7.41 -8.03 -6.19
CA ASN A 152 -8.75 -8.49 -6.52
C ASN A 152 -9.84 -7.75 -5.75
N ALA A 153 -9.60 -7.40 -4.48
CA ALA A 153 -10.55 -6.63 -3.69
C ALA A 153 -10.74 -5.21 -4.26
N VAL A 154 -9.66 -4.57 -4.72
CA VAL A 154 -9.71 -3.25 -5.34
C VAL A 154 -10.35 -3.33 -6.73
N LYS A 155 -10.01 -4.31 -7.56
CA LYS A 155 -10.62 -4.51 -8.89
C LYS A 155 -12.15 -4.63 -8.85
N LYS A 156 -12.70 -5.22 -7.81
CA LYS A 156 -14.17 -5.34 -7.63
C LYS A 156 -14.86 -3.98 -7.54
N LEU A 157 -14.16 -2.92 -7.14
CA LEU A 157 -14.73 -1.57 -7.11
C LEU A 157 -15.13 -1.07 -8.50
N LYS A 158 -14.52 -1.58 -9.57
CA LYS A 158 -14.89 -1.25 -10.95
C LYS A 158 -16.35 -1.63 -11.27
N GLN A 159 -16.87 -2.69 -10.64
CA GLN A 159 -18.26 -3.09 -10.80
C GLN A 159 -19.23 -2.06 -10.18
N LYS A 160 -18.83 -1.48 -9.03
CA LYS A 160 -19.62 -0.45 -8.34
C LYS A 160 -19.47 0.93 -8.98
N TYR A 161 -18.31 1.21 -9.55
CA TYR A 161 -17.95 2.49 -10.16
C TYR A 161 -17.45 2.28 -11.60
N PRO A 162 -18.36 1.94 -12.54
CA PRO A 162 -17.97 1.55 -13.91
C PRO A 162 -17.29 2.67 -14.70
N ASP A 163 -17.60 3.93 -14.38
CA ASP A 163 -17.13 5.11 -15.13
C ASP A 163 -15.72 5.55 -14.75
N ILE A 164 -15.18 5.06 -13.61
CA ILE A 164 -13.82 5.40 -13.21
C ILE A 164 -12.77 4.61 -14.02
N LYS A 165 -11.65 5.26 -14.30
CA LYS A 165 -10.47 4.59 -14.85
C LYS A 165 -9.72 3.94 -13.69
N MET A 166 -9.61 2.62 -13.70
CA MET A 166 -8.94 1.86 -12.65
C MET A 166 -8.05 0.79 -13.23
N ASP A 167 -6.80 0.78 -12.78
CA ASP A 167 -5.81 -0.26 -13.03
C ASP A 167 -5.25 -0.75 -11.69
N ALA A 168 -5.16 -2.09 -11.52
CA ALA A 168 -4.69 -2.71 -10.29
C ALA A 168 -4.08 -4.10 -10.57
#